data_62a018a9c06f23dc8213fc69e989020d
#
_entry.id   62a018a9c06f23dc8213fc69e989020d
#
_cell.length_a   1.000
_cell.length_b   1.000
_cell.length_c   1.000
_cell.angle_alpha   90.00
_cell.angle_beta   90.00
_cell.angle_gamma   90.00
#
_symmetry.space_group_name_H-M   'P 1'
#
loop_
_entity.id
_entity.type
_entity.pdbx_description
1 polymer ?
#
loop_
_entity_poly.entity_id
_entity_poly.type
_entity_poly.pdbx_seq_one_letter_code
_entity_poly.pdbx_strand_id
1 'polypeptide(L)'
;MKTMMMGPPLLCVLVLSGIGVQGSSVCPSPCSCQKGQVDCSQRSLTTSSLPPRFPSNTTHLRLHDNLLTSLPNGILDSLPFLRSVSLHGNPWACDCGVLYLRAWLLRQPHGDHGPLNGDGLGHASLVATAGHLPVNCSFPPDLRGRLVVYLTEEEVLDTCHYWYCDLAMASQVCLCVFVLLQAALLVAVVVFLRRFERLSREARRTADESLTGGEGCLGSEREPLKDSRF
;
A
#
# COMPACT_ATOMS: atom_id res chain seq x y z
N MET A 1 37.42 -23.82 31.70
CA MET A 1 37.85 -23.09 30.52
C MET A 1 37.04 -23.62 29.33
N LYS A 2 35.99 -22.94 28.91
CA LYS A 2 35.18 -23.28 27.73
C LYS A 2 35.37 -22.16 26.72
N THR A 3 36.08 -22.47 25.66
CA THR A 3 36.37 -21.58 24.53
C THR A 3 35.08 -21.39 23.71
N MET A 4 34.53 -20.19 23.72
CA MET A 4 33.47 -19.78 22.82
C MET A 4 34.07 -19.54 21.43
N MET A 5 33.73 -20.38 20.47
CA MET A 5 34.01 -20.14 19.06
C MET A 5 33.02 -19.07 18.54
N MET A 6 33.53 -17.87 18.31
CA MET A 6 32.86 -16.82 17.53
C MET A 6 32.92 -17.23 16.07
N GLY A 7 31.73 -17.45 15.48
CA GLY A 7 31.59 -17.62 14.05
C GLY A 7 31.84 -16.29 13.31
N PRO A 8 32.27 -16.31 12.05
CA PRO A 8 32.62 -15.11 11.30
C PRO A 8 31.39 -14.28 10.96
N PRO A 9 31.51 -12.93 10.97
CA PRO A 9 30.41 -12.06 10.57
C PRO A 9 30.14 -12.26 9.08
N LEU A 10 28.86 -12.51 8.74
CA LEU A 10 28.36 -12.47 7.38
C LEU A 10 28.61 -11.06 6.83
N LEU A 11 29.64 -10.90 6.03
CA LEU A 11 29.85 -9.77 5.16
C LEU A 11 28.72 -9.79 4.10
N CYS A 12 27.65 -8.98 4.33
CA CYS A 12 26.75 -8.57 3.27
C CYS A 12 27.57 -7.76 2.25
N VAL A 13 28.07 -8.42 1.25
CA VAL A 13 28.58 -7.78 0.05
C VAL A 13 27.37 -7.24 -0.68
N LEU A 14 27.04 -5.96 -0.42
CA LEU A 14 26.16 -5.18 -1.28
C LEU A 14 26.89 -5.03 -2.62
N VAL A 15 26.57 -5.93 -3.53
CA VAL A 15 26.85 -5.72 -4.95
C VAL A 15 25.93 -4.59 -5.40
N LEU A 16 26.43 -3.36 -5.29
CA LEU A 16 25.91 -2.21 -5.99
C LEU A 16 26.16 -2.45 -7.49
N SER A 17 25.32 -3.29 -8.08
CA SER A 17 25.14 -3.27 -9.53
C SER A 17 24.59 -1.88 -9.87
N GLY A 18 25.48 -0.98 -10.23
CA GLY A 18 25.13 0.28 -10.86
C GLY A 18 24.37 -0.05 -12.14
N ILE A 19 23.05 -0.21 -12.03
CA ILE A 19 22.15 -0.19 -13.17
C ILE A 19 22.22 1.26 -13.64
N GLY A 20 23.15 1.55 -14.54
CA GLY A 20 23.15 2.78 -15.30
C GLY A 20 21.76 2.91 -15.90
N VAL A 21 21.00 3.88 -15.44
CA VAL A 21 19.73 4.27 -16.06
C VAL A 21 20.11 4.89 -17.40
N GLN A 22 20.32 4.03 -18.39
CA GLN A 22 20.39 4.46 -19.78
C GLN A 22 19.01 5.01 -20.12
N GLY A 23 18.92 6.34 -20.23
CA GLY A 23 17.71 7.00 -20.68
C GLY A 23 17.26 6.35 -21.99
N SER A 24 16.12 5.69 -21.96
CA SER A 24 15.56 5.00 -23.11
C SER A 24 15.35 6.03 -24.23
N SER A 25 16.14 5.94 -25.28
CA SER A 25 15.96 6.74 -26.51
C SER A 25 14.84 6.16 -27.40
N VAL A 26 14.27 5.04 -26.99
CA VAL A 26 13.22 4.34 -27.74
C VAL A 26 11.88 5.02 -27.48
N CYS A 27 11.17 5.33 -28.57
CA CYS A 27 9.82 5.88 -28.50
C CYS A 27 8.85 4.87 -27.90
N PRO A 28 8.13 5.23 -26.83
CA PRO A 28 7.20 4.29 -26.21
C PRO A 28 5.94 4.10 -27.07
N SER A 29 5.55 2.85 -27.30
CA SER A 29 4.26 2.55 -27.94
C SER A 29 3.11 2.94 -26.97
N PRO A 30 2.00 3.53 -27.46
CA PRO A 30 1.62 3.78 -28.84
C PRO A 30 1.94 5.21 -29.32
N CYS A 31 2.87 5.92 -28.69
CA CYS A 31 3.22 7.29 -29.01
C CYS A 31 4.10 7.38 -30.29
N SER A 32 4.21 8.57 -30.87
CA SER A 32 5.14 8.90 -31.94
C SER A 32 6.15 9.93 -31.43
N CYS A 33 7.42 9.77 -31.86
CA CYS A 33 8.50 10.63 -31.40
C CYS A 33 9.23 11.27 -32.56
N GLN A 34 9.43 12.59 -32.52
CA GLN A 34 10.21 13.33 -33.50
C GLN A 34 10.98 14.47 -32.80
N LYS A 35 12.32 14.50 -32.96
CA LYS A 35 13.17 15.62 -32.49
C LYS A 35 12.84 16.19 -31.12
N GLY A 36 12.67 15.31 -30.11
CA GLY A 36 12.33 15.74 -28.74
C GLY A 36 10.83 16.03 -28.51
N GLN A 37 9.99 15.84 -29.52
CA GLN A 37 8.53 15.85 -29.36
C GLN A 37 8.02 14.42 -29.20
N VAL A 38 7.21 14.17 -28.20
CA VAL A 38 6.51 12.92 -27.97
C VAL A 38 5.02 13.17 -28.06
N ASP A 39 4.39 12.58 -29.07
CA ASP A 39 2.97 12.73 -29.33
C ASP A 39 2.22 11.42 -29.03
N CYS A 40 1.46 11.46 -27.93
CA CYS A 40 0.59 10.39 -27.47
C CYS A 40 -0.89 10.83 -27.50
N SER A 41 -1.22 11.91 -28.20
CA SER A 41 -2.60 12.42 -28.24
C SER A 41 -3.55 11.49 -29.00
N GLN A 42 -4.82 11.51 -28.63
CA GLN A 42 -5.91 10.77 -29.29
C GLN A 42 -5.65 9.26 -29.42
N ARG A 43 -5.05 8.66 -28.39
CA ARG A 43 -4.71 7.22 -28.36
C ARG A 43 -5.58 6.41 -27.41
N SER A 44 -6.62 7.02 -26.84
CA SER A 44 -7.48 6.39 -25.80
C SER A 44 -6.67 5.84 -24.62
N LEU A 45 -5.56 6.51 -24.27
CA LEU A 45 -4.70 6.12 -23.17
C LEU A 45 -5.42 6.35 -21.85
N THR A 46 -5.41 5.34 -21.01
CA THR A 46 -5.80 5.41 -19.59
C THR A 46 -4.56 5.59 -18.72
N THR A 47 -4.75 5.96 -17.45
CA THR A 47 -3.65 6.05 -16.49
C THR A 47 -2.83 4.74 -16.39
N SER A 48 -3.50 3.58 -16.50
CA SER A 48 -2.84 2.26 -16.45
C SER A 48 -2.11 1.87 -17.73
N SER A 49 -2.53 2.39 -18.90
CA SER A 49 -1.92 2.11 -20.20
C SER A 49 -0.90 3.18 -20.62
N LEU A 50 -0.76 4.24 -19.82
CA LEU A 50 0.23 5.27 -20.07
C LEU A 50 1.65 4.68 -19.99
N PRO A 51 2.55 4.98 -20.95
CA PRO A 51 3.93 4.54 -20.85
C PRO A 51 4.58 4.96 -19.53
N PRO A 52 5.27 4.07 -18.82
CA PRO A 52 5.84 4.35 -17.50
C PRO A 52 7.00 5.36 -17.55
N ARG A 53 7.58 5.53 -18.72
CA ARG A 53 8.70 6.47 -18.96
C ARG A 53 8.65 7.02 -20.38
N PHE A 54 9.09 8.26 -20.51
CA PHE A 54 9.30 8.92 -21.79
C PHE A 54 10.81 9.13 -22.04
N PRO A 55 11.24 9.35 -23.29
CA PRO A 55 12.64 9.66 -23.60
C PRO A 55 13.13 10.89 -22.81
N SER A 56 14.31 10.81 -22.22
CA SER A 56 14.85 11.89 -21.37
C SER A 56 15.11 13.20 -22.13
N ASN A 57 15.24 13.13 -23.45
CA ASN A 57 15.41 14.30 -24.34
C ASN A 57 14.06 14.94 -24.76
N THR A 58 12.93 14.53 -24.14
CA THR A 58 11.61 15.07 -24.45
C THR A 58 11.52 16.55 -24.07
N THR A 59 11.18 17.38 -25.01
CA THR A 59 10.96 18.82 -24.85
C THR A 59 9.49 19.21 -24.91
N HIS A 60 8.71 18.45 -25.67
CA HIS A 60 7.27 18.64 -25.86
C HIS A 60 6.55 17.30 -25.70
N LEU A 61 5.58 17.24 -24.80
CA LEU A 61 4.79 16.03 -24.55
C LEU A 61 3.30 16.32 -24.79
N ARG A 62 2.70 15.60 -25.72
CA ARG A 62 1.27 15.71 -26.04
C ARG A 62 0.53 14.51 -25.50
N LEU A 63 -0.35 14.75 -24.54
CA LEU A 63 -1.21 13.75 -23.88
C LEU A 63 -2.69 14.11 -23.98
N HIS A 64 -3.01 15.15 -24.77
CA HIS A 64 -4.40 15.64 -24.89
C HIS A 64 -5.33 14.62 -25.57
N ASP A 65 -6.64 14.76 -25.31
CA ASP A 65 -7.71 13.95 -25.91
C ASP A 65 -7.49 12.44 -25.70
N ASN A 66 -7.24 12.06 -24.46
CA ASN A 66 -7.12 10.68 -23.99
C ASN A 66 -8.14 10.38 -22.87
N LEU A 67 -7.99 9.26 -22.20
CA LEU A 67 -8.82 8.80 -21.09
C LEU A 67 -8.07 8.82 -19.75
N LEU A 68 -7.15 9.77 -19.61
CA LEU A 68 -6.34 9.90 -18.39
C LEU A 68 -7.19 10.48 -17.26
N THR A 69 -7.24 9.80 -16.13
CA THR A 69 -7.89 10.28 -14.90
C THR A 69 -6.90 10.86 -13.92
N SER A 70 -5.64 10.40 -13.94
CA SER A 70 -4.54 10.90 -13.12
C SER A 70 -3.20 10.66 -13.83
N LEU A 71 -2.13 11.24 -13.31
CA LEU A 71 -0.77 10.96 -13.76
C LEU A 71 0.02 10.23 -12.66
N PRO A 72 0.85 9.23 -13.02
CA PRO A 72 1.79 8.63 -12.09
C PRO A 72 2.74 9.67 -11.50
N ASN A 73 3.01 9.57 -10.20
CA ASN A 73 3.91 10.49 -9.50
C ASN A 73 5.31 10.47 -10.13
N GLY A 74 5.88 11.66 -10.35
CA GLY A 74 7.24 11.82 -10.87
C GLY A 74 7.39 11.63 -12.38
N ILE A 75 6.34 11.29 -13.13
CA ILE A 75 6.44 11.00 -14.57
C ILE A 75 6.94 12.21 -15.37
N LEU A 76 6.49 13.42 -15.03
CA LEU A 76 6.93 14.67 -15.66
C LEU A 76 8.26 15.18 -15.11
N ASP A 77 8.54 14.91 -13.81
CA ASP A 77 9.78 15.34 -13.15
C ASP A 77 11.00 14.56 -13.70
N SER A 78 10.78 13.40 -14.32
CA SER A 78 11.82 12.62 -15.00
C SER A 78 12.31 13.21 -16.32
N LEU A 79 11.72 14.33 -16.77
CA LEU A 79 11.99 14.96 -18.08
C LEU A 79 12.67 16.33 -17.91
N PRO A 80 13.99 16.36 -17.77
CA PRO A 80 14.73 17.60 -17.41
C PRO A 80 14.66 18.69 -18.49
N PHE A 81 14.36 18.33 -19.74
CA PHE A 81 14.28 19.28 -20.86
C PHE A 81 12.84 19.61 -21.26
N LEU A 82 11.85 19.19 -20.46
CA LEU A 82 10.44 19.40 -20.79
C LEU A 82 10.10 20.91 -20.76
N ARG A 83 9.56 21.40 -21.87
CA ARG A 83 9.16 22.80 -22.05
C ARG A 83 7.65 22.99 -22.12
N SER A 84 6.95 22.03 -22.71
CA SER A 84 5.51 22.11 -22.79
C SER A 84 4.85 20.73 -22.71
N VAL A 85 3.67 20.71 -22.07
CA VAL A 85 2.82 19.51 -21.96
C VAL A 85 1.40 19.89 -22.31
N SER A 86 0.75 19.12 -23.17
CA SER A 86 -0.68 19.29 -23.49
C SER A 86 -1.49 18.21 -22.80
N LEU A 87 -2.39 18.60 -21.88
CA LEU A 87 -3.14 17.72 -20.99
C LEU A 87 -4.67 17.85 -21.11
N HIS A 88 -5.17 18.77 -21.91
CA HIS A 88 -6.59 19.03 -22.12
C HIS A 88 -7.31 17.82 -22.72
N GLY A 89 -8.66 17.82 -22.65
CA GLY A 89 -9.46 16.74 -23.24
C GLY A 89 -9.32 15.38 -22.58
N ASN A 90 -8.92 15.36 -21.29
CA ASN A 90 -8.87 14.15 -20.47
C ASN A 90 -9.88 14.23 -19.34
N PRO A 91 -10.48 13.11 -18.90
CA PRO A 91 -11.44 13.06 -17.79
C PRO A 91 -10.73 13.05 -16.42
N TRP A 92 -10.08 14.15 -16.06
CA TRP A 92 -9.31 14.24 -14.80
C TRP A 92 -10.19 14.01 -13.57
N ALA A 93 -9.77 13.09 -12.71
CA ALA A 93 -10.34 12.88 -11.39
C ALA A 93 -9.64 13.80 -10.38
N CYS A 94 -10.39 14.79 -9.87
CA CYS A 94 -9.88 15.74 -8.90
C CYS A 94 -10.06 15.23 -7.48
N ASP A 95 -9.53 14.04 -7.23
CA ASP A 95 -9.33 13.38 -5.96
C ASP A 95 -7.84 13.39 -5.58
N CYS A 96 -7.44 12.53 -4.66
CA CYS A 96 -6.02 12.37 -4.28
C CYS A 96 -5.08 12.19 -5.48
N GLY A 97 -5.55 11.56 -6.56
CA GLY A 97 -4.73 11.31 -7.75
C GLY A 97 -4.34 12.56 -8.52
N VAL A 98 -5.04 13.69 -8.31
CA VAL A 98 -4.73 14.96 -8.99
C VAL A 98 -3.61 15.76 -8.29
N LEU A 99 -3.28 15.45 -7.02
CA LEU A 99 -2.34 16.22 -6.22
C LEU A 99 -0.98 16.38 -6.90
N TYR A 100 -0.46 15.33 -7.50
CA TYR A 100 0.80 15.41 -8.25
C TYR A 100 0.70 16.36 -9.45
N LEU A 101 -0.34 16.19 -10.27
CA LEU A 101 -0.57 17.04 -11.44
C LEU A 101 -0.75 18.51 -11.03
N ARG A 102 -1.56 18.77 -9.99
CA ARG A 102 -1.76 20.11 -9.45
C ARG A 102 -0.44 20.75 -8.98
N ALA A 103 0.32 20.02 -8.17
CA ALA A 103 1.62 20.51 -7.68
C ALA A 103 2.60 20.78 -8.81
N TRP A 104 2.59 19.93 -9.84
CA TRP A 104 3.43 20.13 -11.02
C TRP A 104 3.00 21.38 -11.81
N LEU A 105 1.70 21.56 -12.09
CA LEU A 105 1.17 22.74 -12.78
C LEU A 105 1.49 24.04 -12.05
N LEU A 106 1.39 24.07 -10.72
CA LEU A 106 1.71 25.25 -9.90
C LEU A 106 3.20 25.62 -9.89
N ARG A 107 4.09 24.65 -10.14
CA ARG A 107 5.56 24.89 -10.22
C ARG A 107 6.00 25.40 -11.59
N GLN A 108 5.15 25.36 -12.60
CA GLN A 108 5.54 25.85 -13.92
C GLN A 108 5.73 27.38 -13.86
N PRO A 109 6.83 27.91 -14.44
CA PRO A 109 7.02 29.34 -14.50
C PRO A 109 5.86 29.95 -15.29
N HIS A 110 5.15 30.84 -14.65
CA HIS A 110 4.17 31.69 -15.29
C HIS A 110 4.95 32.60 -16.22
N GLY A 111 4.71 32.48 -17.53
CA GLY A 111 5.38 33.35 -18.50
C GLY A 111 5.25 34.81 -18.03
N ASP A 112 6.37 35.51 -17.97
CA ASP A 112 6.46 36.91 -17.59
C ASP A 112 5.39 37.72 -18.31
N HIS A 113 4.36 38.10 -17.55
CA HIS A 113 3.51 39.21 -17.93
C HIS A 113 4.27 40.47 -17.48
N GLY A 114 4.73 41.21 -18.45
CA GLY A 114 5.30 42.55 -18.22
C GLY A 114 4.42 43.39 -17.30
N PRO A 115 4.92 44.52 -16.76
CA PRO A 115 4.29 45.26 -15.68
C PRO A 115 2.84 45.62 -16.07
N LEU A 116 1.88 45.09 -15.30
CA LEU A 116 0.48 45.46 -15.38
C LEU A 116 0.34 46.90 -14.96
N ASN A 117 0.17 47.78 -15.95
CA ASN A 117 -0.38 49.10 -15.72
C ASN A 117 -1.78 48.91 -15.13
N GLY A 118 -1.97 49.45 -13.92
CA GLY A 118 -3.13 49.30 -13.10
C GLY A 118 -4.42 49.63 -13.85
N ASP A 119 -5.37 48.73 -13.73
CA ASP A 119 -6.77 49.04 -13.44
C ASP A 119 -7.52 47.72 -13.23
N GLY A 120 -8.10 47.66 -12.10
CA GLY A 120 -8.82 46.64 -11.38
C GLY A 120 -9.50 45.51 -12.10
N LEU A 121 -9.58 44.45 -11.38
CA LEU A 121 -10.23 43.13 -11.57
C LEU A 121 -9.32 42.11 -12.24
N GLY A 122 -8.34 41.67 -11.48
CA GLY A 122 -7.47 40.57 -11.86
C GLY A 122 -8.21 39.24 -11.98
N HIS A 123 -8.78 38.97 -13.14
CA HIS A 123 -8.90 37.62 -13.62
C HIS A 123 -7.47 37.21 -13.97
N ALA A 124 -6.79 36.59 -13.01
CA ALA A 124 -5.49 36.00 -13.21
C ALA A 124 -5.61 34.97 -14.33
N SER A 125 -5.25 35.38 -15.54
CA SER A 125 -5.07 34.52 -16.68
C SER A 125 -3.81 33.68 -16.47
N LEU A 126 -3.93 32.68 -15.61
CA LEU A 126 -2.88 31.72 -15.27
C LEU A 126 -2.66 30.70 -16.40
N VAL A 127 -3.07 30.97 -17.60
CA VAL A 127 -3.08 30.03 -18.72
C VAL A 127 -2.49 30.65 -19.99
N ALA A 128 -1.37 31.27 -19.90
CA ALA A 128 -0.77 31.79 -21.11
C ALA A 128 0.74 31.50 -21.18
N THR A 129 1.09 30.24 -21.28
CA THR A 129 2.33 29.90 -21.94
C THR A 129 1.98 28.99 -23.13
N ALA A 130 1.92 29.62 -24.30
CA ALA A 130 1.93 28.97 -25.63
C ALA A 130 1.24 27.62 -25.74
N GLY A 131 -0.10 27.61 -25.86
CA GLY A 131 -0.83 26.44 -26.35
C GLY A 131 -1.42 25.47 -25.29
N HIS A 132 -1.43 25.82 -24.02
CA HIS A 132 -2.06 24.97 -23.01
C HIS A 132 -3.52 25.33 -22.81
N LEU A 133 -4.39 24.51 -23.38
CA LEU A 133 -5.82 24.53 -23.06
C LEU A 133 -6.03 24.11 -21.61
N PRO A 134 -7.10 24.61 -20.96
CA PRO A 134 -7.32 24.40 -19.52
C PRO A 134 -7.48 22.94 -19.15
N VAL A 135 -6.93 22.56 -18.01
CA VAL A 135 -7.05 21.23 -17.42
C VAL A 135 -8.20 21.28 -16.40
N ASN A 136 -9.33 20.69 -16.74
CA ASN A 136 -10.56 20.74 -15.95
C ASN A 136 -10.86 19.40 -15.28
N CYS A 137 -11.46 19.47 -14.09
CA CYS A 137 -11.99 18.31 -13.37
C CYS A 137 -13.20 17.72 -14.10
N SER A 138 -13.27 16.40 -14.16
CA SER A 138 -14.43 15.64 -14.60
C SER A 138 -15.15 14.94 -13.45
N PHE A 139 -14.44 14.66 -12.37
CA PHE A 139 -14.91 14.00 -11.15
C PHE A 139 -14.14 14.56 -9.93
N PRO A 140 -14.76 14.64 -8.72
CA PRO A 140 -16.16 14.35 -8.39
C PRO A 140 -17.16 15.37 -8.98
N PRO A 141 -18.47 15.11 -8.92
CA PRO A 141 -19.49 15.99 -9.49
C PRO A 141 -19.40 17.43 -9.00
N ASP A 142 -19.08 17.65 -7.73
CA ASP A 142 -19.00 18.96 -7.08
C ASP A 142 -17.82 19.82 -7.62
N LEU A 143 -16.79 19.17 -8.13
CA LEU A 143 -15.62 19.83 -8.70
C LEU A 143 -15.63 19.84 -10.23
N ARG A 144 -16.65 19.26 -10.87
CA ARG A 144 -16.72 19.17 -12.33
C ARG A 144 -16.64 20.54 -13.00
N GLY A 145 -15.78 20.64 -14.01
CA GLY A 145 -15.54 21.86 -14.77
C GLY A 145 -14.59 22.85 -14.11
N ARG A 146 -14.22 22.66 -12.83
CA ARG A 146 -13.23 23.51 -12.18
C ARG A 146 -11.82 23.22 -12.73
N LEU A 147 -11.02 24.26 -12.82
CA LEU A 147 -9.61 24.15 -13.22
C LEU A 147 -8.78 23.54 -12.10
N VAL A 148 -7.96 22.56 -12.42
CA VAL A 148 -7.08 21.86 -11.45
C VAL A 148 -6.17 22.84 -10.69
N VAL A 149 -5.69 23.87 -11.34
CA VAL A 149 -4.80 24.89 -10.74
C VAL A 149 -5.47 25.75 -9.66
N TYR A 150 -6.79 25.90 -9.72
CA TYR A 150 -7.55 26.71 -8.75
C TYR A 150 -8.16 25.90 -7.61
N LEU A 151 -7.95 24.59 -7.59
CA LEU A 151 -8.37 23.78 -6.45
C LEU A 151 -7.51 24.12 -5.24
N THR A 152 -8.14 24.24 -4.09
CA THR A 152 -7.39 24.29 -2.82
C THR A 152 -6.94 22.89 -2.43
N GLU A 153 -5.90 22.81 -1.62
CA GLU A 153 -5.44 21.51 -1.13
C GLU A 153 -6.51 20.85 -0.23
N GLU A 154 -7.22 21.66 0.56
CA GLU A 154 -8.30 21.21 1.43
C GLU A 154 -9.45 20.58 0.63
N GLU A 155 -9.90 21.20 -0.46
CA GLU A 155 -10.96 20.65 -1.32
C GLU A 155 -10.58 19.29 -1.91
N VAL A 156 -9.31 19.11 -2.26
CA VAL A 156 -8.82 17.83 -2.78
C VAL A 156 -8.67 16.81 -1.66
N LEU A 157 -8.17 17.22 -0.49
CA LEU A 157 -7.99 16.34 0.66
C LEU A 157 -9.31 15.85 1.26
N ASP A 158 -10.37 16.66 1.20
CA ASP A 158 -11.70 16.25 1.63
C ASP A 158 -12.22 15.04 0.82
N THR A 159 -11.94 15.02 -0.49
CA THR A 159 -12.26 13.86 -1.32
C THR A 159 -11.37 12.65 -1.03
N CYS A 160 -10.15 12.87 -0.50
CA CYS A 160 -9.22 11.83 -0.09
C CYS A 160 -9.59 11.19 1.25
N HIS A 161 -10.18 11.98 2.13
CA HIS A 161 -10.42 11.57 3.52
C HIS A 161 -11.35 10.35 3.62
N TYR A 162 -12.33 10.22 2.73
CA TYR A 162 -13.22 9.07 2.69
C TYR A 162 -12.49 7.74 2.44
N TRP A 163 -11.51 7.70 1.56
CA TRP A 163 -10.75 6.48 1.26
C TRP A 163 -9.84 6.05 2.40
N TYR A 164 -9.13 7.00 3.02
CA TYR A 164 -8.22 6.69 4.12
C TYR A 164 -8.99 6.38 5.42
N CYS A 165 -10.11 7.03 5.68
CA CYS A 165 -10.95 6.73 6.84
C CYS A 165 -11.55 5.33 6.75
N ASP A 166 -12.08 4.92 5.61
CA ASP A 166 -12.64 3.58 5.42
C ASP A 166 -11.56 2.51 5.57
N LEU A 167 -10.38 2.71 5.01
CA LEU A 167 -9.27 1.75 5.12
C LEU A 167 -8.72 1.69 6.55
N ALA A 168 -8.60 2.82 7.23
CA ALA A 168 -8.14 2.89 8.62
C ALA A 168 -9.15 2.26 9.56
N MET A 169 -10.44 2.54 9.39
CA MET A 169 -11.52 1.93 10.18
C MET A 169 -11.59 0.42 9.93
N ALA A 170 -11.52 -0.03 8.68
CA ALA A 170 -11.50 -1.46 8.35
C ALA A 170 -10.30 -2.17 8.99
N SER A 171 -9.12 -1.57 8.97
CA SER A 171 -7.92 -2.15 9.59
C SER A 171 -8.03 -2.23 11.10
N GLN A 172 -8.60 -1.20 11.76
CA GLN A 172 -8.85 -1.22 13.21
C GLN A 172 -9.88 -2.27 13.62
N VAL A 173 -10.98 -2.39 12.86
CA VAL A 173 -11.99 -3.44 13.10
C VAL A 173 -11.37 -4.83 12.94
N CYS A 174 -10.60 -5.08 11.90
CA CYS A 174 -9.89 -6.34 11.70
C CYS A 174 -8.93 -6.66 12.86
N LEU A 175 -8.21 -5.67 13.35
CA LEU A 175 -7.28 -5.84 14.47
C LEU A 175 -8.03 -6.15 15.77
N CYS A 176 -9.14 -5.46 16.06
CA CYS A 176 -9.99 -5.74 17.20
C CYS A 176 -10.58 -7.16 17.15
N VAL A 177 -11.10 -7.58 16.00
CA VAL A 177 -11.62 -8.94 15.79
C VAL A 177 -10.52 -9.98 16.01
N PHE A 178 -9.33 -9.75 15.49
CA PHE A 178 -8.18 -10.63 15.67
C PHE A 178 -7.79 -10.78 17.14
N VAL A 179 -7.71 -9.68 17.88
CA VAL A 179 -7.39 -9.70 19.32
C VAL A 179 -8.46 -10.44 20.13
N LEU A 180 -9.75 -10.23 19.82
CA LEU A 180 -10.85 -10.95 20.47
C LEU A 180 -10.80 -12.46 20.21
N LEU A 181 -10.50 -12.86 18.98
CA LEU A 181 -10.33 -14.28 18.62
C LEU A 181 -9.16 -14.91 19.38
N GLN A 182 -8.04 -14.22 19.49
CA GLN A 182 -6.88 -14.68 20.24
C GLN A 182 -7.20 -14.82 21.73
N ALA A 183 -7.90 -13.84 22.33
CA ALA A 183 -8.33 -13.91 23.72
C ALA A 183 -9.27 -15.09 23.97
N ALA A 184 -10.26 -15.31 23.10
CA ALA A 184 -11.18 -16.44 23.19
C ALA A 184 -10.45 -17.78 23.11
N LEU A 185 -9.48 -17.89 22.22
CA LEU A 185 -8.67 -19.10 22.04
C LEU A 185 -7.82 -19.40 23.28
N LEU A 186 -7.20 -18.37 23.86
CA LEU A 186 -6.46 -18.50 25.13
C LEU A 186 -7.36 -18.98 26.27
N VAL A 187 -8.56 -18.40 26.41
CA VAL A 187 -9.53 -18.84 27.41
C VAL A 187 -9.92 -20.29 27.19
N ALA A 188 -10.19 -20.68 25.95
CA ALA A 188 -10.53 -22.07 25.61
C ALA A 188 -9.40 -23.04 25.98
N VAL A 189 -8.15 -22.69 25.69
CA VAL A 189 -6.98 -23.50 26.07
C VAL A 189 -6.85 -23.61 27.60
N VAL A 190 -7.00 -22.52 28.33
CA VAL A 190 -6.96 -22.55 29.80
C VAL A 190 -8.05 -23.41 30.38
N VAL A 191 -9.28 -23.31 29.87
CA VAL A 191 -10.41 -24.13 30.31
C VAL A 191 -10.14 -25.62 29.99
N PHE A 192 -9.62 -25.92 28.81
CA PHE A 192 -9.25 -27.27 28.41
C PHE A 192 -8.18 -27.86 29.34
N LEU A 193 -7.12 -27.13 29.61
CA LEU A 193 -6.04 -27.56 30.50
C LEU A 193 -6.57 -27.81 31.94
N ARG A 194 -7.41 -26.93 32.47
CA ARG A 194 -8.04 -27.13 33.79
C ARG A 194 -8.95 -28.35 33.83
N ARG A 195 -9.71 -28.61 32.75
CA ARG A 195 -10.51 -29.84 32.63
C ARG A 195 -9.63 -31.08 32.57
N PHE A 196 -8.57 -31.03 31.79
CA PHE A 196 -7.63 -32.12 31.69
C PHE A 196 -6.93 -32.45 33.01
N GLU A 197 -6.50 -31.43 33.75
CA GLU A 197 -5.96 -31.63 35.10
C GLU A 197 -6.97 -32.26 36.06
N ARG A 198 -8.25 -31.87 36.04
CA ARG A 198 -9.28 -32.48 36.86
C ARG A 198 -9.47 -33.95 36.55
N LEU A 199 -9.62 -34.29 35.28
CA LEU A 199 -9.76 -35.68 34.83
C LEU A 199 -8.51 -36.51 35.15
N SER A 200 -7.32 -35.94 35.00
CA SER A 200 -6.09 -36.62 35.39
C SER A 200 -5.97 -36.88 36.88
N ARG A 201 -6.47 -35.96 37.75
CA ARG A 201 -6.52 -36.15 39.18
C ARG A 201 -7.55 -37.22 39.59
N GLU A 202 -8.72 -37.25 38.94
CA GLU A 202 -9.75 -38.28 39.16
C GLU A 202 -9.22 -39.66 38.77
N ALA A 203 -8.57 -39.78 37.60
CA ALA A 203 -7.97 -41.04 37.14
C ALA A 203 -6.88 -41.54 38.13
N ARG A 204 -6.10 -40.65 38.72
CA ARG A 204 -5.09 -41.05 39.74
C ARG A 204 -5.75 -41.55 41.00
N ARG A 205 -6.83 -40.87 41.49
CA ARG A 205 -7.58 -41.32 42.70
C ARG A 205 -8.19 -42.69 42.51
N THR A 206 -8.84 -42.93 41.37
CA THR A 206 -9.41 -44.25 41.06
C THR A 206 -8.36 -45.34 40.94
N ALA A 207 -7.17 -45.01 40.45
CA ALA A 207 -6.06 -45.97 40.41
C ALA A 207 -5.51 -46.28 41.82
N ASP A 208 -5.40 -45.29 42.71
CA ASP A 208 -4.97 -45.47 44.07
C ASP A 208 -6.00 -46.26 44.89
N GLU A 209 -7.33 -46.03 44.71
CA GLU A 209 -8.40 -46.80 45.35
C GLU A 209 -8.40 -48.27 44.86
N SER A 210 -8.09 -48.56 43.64
CA SER A 210 -8.01 -49.92 43.12
C SER A 210 -6.79 -50.68 43.67
N LEU A 211 -5.69 -49.97 43.97
CA LEU A 211 -4.50 -50.56 44.59
C LEU A 211 -4.69 -50.88 46.09
N THR A 212 -5.39 -49.97 46.79
CA THR A 212 -5.66 -50.21 48.24
C THR A 212 -6.77 -51.23 48.50
N GLY A 213 -7.71 -51.40 47.52
CA GLY A 213 -8.76 -52.45 47.59
C GLY A 213 -8.28 -53.87 47.32
N GLY A 214 -7.04 -54.02 46.78
CA GLY A 214 -6.46 -55.33 46.44
C GLY A 214 -5.72 -56.03 47.59
N GLU A 215 -5.43 -55.36 48.69
CA GLU A 215 -4.68 -55.96 49.82
C GLU A 215 -5.58 -56.70 50.85
N GLY A 216 -6.90 -56.70 50.65
CA GLY A 216 -7.87 -57.33 51.57
C GLY A 216 -8.19 -58.82 51.34
N CYS A 217 -7.65 -59.51 50.33
CA CYS A 217 -8.00 -60.87 49.97
C CYS A 217 -6.88 -61.91 50.04
N LEU A 218 -5.79 -61.69 50.79
CA LEU A 218 -4.76 -62.70 51.03
C LEU A 218 -4.58 -62.88 52.55
N GLY A 219 -5.65 -63.36 53.24
CA GLY A 219 -5.57 -63.75 54.64
C GLY A 219 -6.40 -64.98 54.87
N SER A 220 -5.74 -66.06 55.15
CA SER A 220 -6.27 -67.30 55.75
C SER A 220 -6.63 -68.39 54.74
N GLU A 221 -5.67 -69.29 54.52
CA GLU A 221 -5.84 -70.72 54.74
C GLU A 221 -4.49 -71.41 54.82
N ARG A 222 -3.97 -71.48 56.06
CA ARG A 222 -2.95 -72.47 56.42
C ARG A 222 -3.70 -73.59 57.09
N GLU A 223 -3.99 -74.68 56.40
CA GLU A 223 -4.29 -75.96 56.94
C GLU A 223 -3.03 -76.67 57.34
N PRO A 224 -2.94 -77.25 58.57
CA PRO A 224 -1.76 -78.00 58.98
C PRO A 224 -1.79 -79.38 58.43
N LEU A 225 -0.81 -79.82 57.69
CA LEU A 225 -0.47 -81.16 57.26
C LEU A 225 -0.31 -82.06 58.49
N LYS A 226 -1.24 -82.89 58.68
CA LYS A 226 -1.22 -83.97 59.69
C LYS A 226 -0.23 -85.07 59.25
N ASP A 227 0.81 -85.21 60.03
CA ASP A 227 1.72 -86.29 59.99
C ASP A 227 1.01 -87.61 60.20
N SER A 228 1.18 -88.60 59.31
CA SER A 228 0.82 -90.00 59.53
C SER A 228 1.96 -90.87 59.02
N ARG A 229 2.69 -91.39 59.95
CA ARG A 229 3.55 -92.55 59.75
C ARG A 229 2.70 -93.80 59.41
N PHE A 230 3.12 -94.52 58.43
CA PHE A 230 3.56 -95.92 58.47
C PHE A 230 4.21 -96.25 57.15
#